data_01f454c9dca0cc3394bba67fb6c3c624
#
_entry.id   01f454c9dca0cc3394bba67fb6c3c624
#
_cell.length_a   1.000
_cell.length_b   1.000
_cell.length_c   1.000
_cell.angle_alpha   90.00
_cell.angle_beta   90.00
_cell.angle_gamma   90.00
#
_symmetry.space_group_name_H-M   'P 1'
#
loop_
_entity.id
_entity.type
_entity.pdbx_description
1 polymer ?
#
loop_
_entity_poly.entity_id
_entity_poly.type
_entity_poly.pdbx_seq_one_letter_code
_entity_poly.pdbx_strand_id
1 'polypeptide(L)'
;KDYQSIIETSVDKGEASAIALAVDLDNCLLIIDDLKGRKLALQLGLSITGTIGIIVDAKLAGVVTFVKPILDKIKATNFRITEKLELLILKRAGE
;
A
#
# COMPACT_ATOMS: atom_id res chain seq x y z
N LYS A 1 4.62 22.37 -12.33
CA LYS A 1 5.53 22.29 -11.22
C LYS A 1 6.07 20.88 -11.08
N ASP A 2 7.38 20.75 -10.95
CA ASP A 2 8.04 19.44 -10.93
C ASP A 2 8.13 18.90 -9.50
N TYR A 3 7.05 18.35 -9.01
CA TYR A 3 7.02 17.72 -7.69
C TYR A 3 7.87 16.45 -7.65
N GLN A 4 7.97 15.74 -8.78
CA GLN A 4 8.70 14.48 -8.83
C GLN A 4 10.19 14.69 -8.49
N SER A 5 10.84 15.70 -9.03
CA SER A 5 12.25 15.98 -8.72
C SER A 5 12.47 16.25 -7.25
N ILE A 6 11.55 16.98 -6.63
CA ILE A 6 11.63 17.30 -5.20
C ILE A 6 11.44 16.03 -4.37
N ILE A 7 10.48 15.21 -4.73
CA ILE A 7 10.14 13.98 -4.01
C ILE A 7 11.23 12.94 -4.14
N GLU A 8 11.91 12.86 -5.30
CA GLU A 8 13.00 11.92 -5.54
C GLU A 8 14.18 12.08 -4.58
N THR A 9 14.27 13.20 -3.87
CA THR A 9 15.30 13.39 -2.84
C THR A 9 15.03 12.53 -1.60
N SER A 10 13.80 12.07 -1.40
CA SER A 10 13.37 11.33 -0.21
C SER A 10 13.03 9.87 -0.47
N VAL A 11 12.56 9.55 -1.66
CA VAL A 11 12.09 8.20 -2.03
C VAL A 11 12.63 7.84 -3.42
N ASP A 12 12.50 6.58 -3.81
CA ASP A 12 12.96 6.16 -5.11
C ASP A 12 12.11 6.77 -6.24
N LYS A 13 12.62 6.62 -7.47
CA LYS A 13 12.04 7.28 -8.63
C LYS A 13 10.62 6.83 -8.95
N GLY A 14 10.35 5.52 -8.82
CA GLY A 14 9.02 4.98 -9.08
C GLY A 14 7.99 5.49 -8.08
N GLU A 15 8.34 5.47 -6.81
CA GLU A 15 7.48 5.97 -5.75
C GLU A 15 7.27 7.48 -5.86
N ALA A 16 8.33 8.22 -6.18
CA ALA A 16 8.26 9.66 -6.40
C ALA A 16 7.29 10.01 -7.52
N SER A 17 7.32 9.24 -8.61
CA SER A 17 6.40 9.40 -9.73
C SER A 17 4.95 9.22 -9.31
N ALA A 18 4.66 8.18 -8.53
CA ALA A 18 3.32 7.89 -8.05
C ALA A 18 2.81 8.98 -7.09
N ILE A 19 3.66 9.41 -6.16
CA ILE A 19 3.31 10.46 -5.21
C ILE A 19 3.04 11.79 -5.94
N ALA A 20 3.90 12.14 -6.90
CA ALA A 20 3.73 13.37 -7.67
C ALA A 20 2.41 13.38 -8.43
N LEU A 21 2.05 12.25 -9.04
CA LEU A 21 0.78 12.11 -9.72
C LEU A 21 -0.40 12.26 -8.75
N ALA A 22 -0.30 11.64 -7.57
CA ALA A 22 -1.35 11.73 -6.56
C ALA A 22 -1.55 13.16 -6.05
N VAL A 23 -0.47 13.95 -5.95
CA VAL A 23 -0.57 15.37 -5.58
C VAL A 23 -1.36 16.16 -6.63
N ASP A 24 -1.18 15.83 -7.89
CA ASP A 24 -1.86 16.52 -8.99
C ASP A 24 -3.33 16.10 -9.16
N LEU A 25 -3.71 14.93 -8.67
CA LEU A 25 -5.06 14.41 -8.81
C LEU A 25 -5.87 14.67 -7.53
N ASP A 26 -7.14 15.04 -7.70
CA ASP A 26 -8.06 15.16 -6.58
C ASP A 26 -8.73 13.81 -6.30
N ASN A 27 -9.03 13.54 -5.02
CA ASN A 27 -9.77 12.35 -4.60
C ASN A 27 -9.15 11.04 -5.06
N CYS A 28 -7.82 10.93 -5.02
CA CYS A 28 -7.16 9.67 -5.35
C CYS A 28 -6.71 8.94 -4.10
N LEU A 29 -6.62 7.62 -4.21
CA LEU A 29 -6.06 6.75 -3.20
C LEU A 29 -4.73 6.21 -3.72
N LEU A 30 -3.64 6.51 -3.04
CA LEU A 30 -2.33 6.04 -3.42
C LEU A 30 -2.03 4.72 -2.74
N ILE A 31 -1.67 3.71 -3.53
CA ILE A 31 -1.22 2.42 -3.01
C ILE A 31 0.30 2.46 -2.91
N ILE A 32 0.82 2.40 -1.70
CA ILE A 32 2.25 2.48 -1.46
C ILE A 32 2.62 1.65 -0.22
N ASP A 33 3.62 0.79 -0.35
CA ASP A 33 4.04 -0.10 0.74
C ASP A 33 5.29 0.39 1.46
N ASP A 34 6.18 1.10 0.76
CA ASP A 34 7.43 1.58 1.34
C ASP A 34 7.18 2.57 2.48
N LEU A 35 7.85 2.36 3.60
CA LEU A 35 7.65 3.17 4.80
C LEU A 35 7.98 4.65 4.59
N LYS A 36 9.09 4.94 3.91
CA LYS A 36 9.49 6.34 3.63
C LYS A 36 8.49 7.02 2.72
N GLY A 37 8.04 6.29 1.69
CA GLY A 37 7.03 6.81 0.77
C GLY A 37 5.70 7.06 1.45
N ARG A 38 5.26 6.14 2.32
CA ARG A 38 4.02 6.31 3.09
C ARG A 38 4.09 7.55 3.99
N LYS A 39 5.21 7.72 4.67
CA LYS A 39 5.42 8.87 5.56
C LYS A 39 5.34 10.18 4.79
N LEU A 40 6.03 10.25 3.65
CA LEU A 40 6.02 11.45 2.81
C LEU A 40 4.62 11.73 2.27
N ALA A 41 3.94 10.71 1.76
CA ALA A 41 2.57 10.85 1.24
C ALA A 41 1.61 11.40 2.30
N LEU A 42 1.71 10.91 3.53
CA LEU A 42 0.89 11.41 4.64
C LEU A 42 1.22 12.87 4.96
N GLN A 43 2.50 13.26 4.92
CA GLN A 43 2.91 14.66 5.12
C GLN A 43 2.34 15.58 4.05
N LEU A 44 2.12 15.06 2.84
CA LEU A 44 1.52 15.82 1.75
C LEU A 44 -0.01 15.80 1.77
N GLY A 45 -0.61 15.18 2.78
CA GLY A 45 -2.05 15.13 2.93
C GLY A 45 -2.75 14.13 2.02
N LEU A 46 -2.03 13.16 1.49
CA LEU A 46 -2.59 12.16 0.59
C LEU A 46 -3.27 11.02 1.35
N SER A 47 -4.32 10.46 0.73
CA SER A 47 -4.94 9.22 1.21
C SER A 47 -4.14 8.05 0.69
N ILE A 48 -3.69 7.18 1.59
CA ILE A 48 -2.83 6.05 1.21
C ILE A 48 -3.37 4.73 1.74
N THR A 49 -2.98 3.65 1.06
CA THR A 49 -3.14 2.29 1.54
C THR A 49 -1.95 1.47 1.05
N GLY A 50 -1.82 0.23 1.49
CA GLY A 50 -0.80 -0.69 1.02
C GLY A 50 -1.43 -1.90 0.35
N THR A 51 -0.59 -2.77 -0.21
CA THR A 51 -1.04 -4.02 -0.85
C THR A 51 -1.92 -4.84 0.08
N ILE A 52 -1.52 -4.99 1.34
CA ILE A 52 -2.27 -5.77 2.32
C ILE A 52 -3.63 -5.13 2.62
N GLY A 53 -3.68 -3.80 2.73
CA GLY A 53 -4.94 -3.08 2.95
C GLY A 53 -5.94 -3.31 1.84
N ILE A 54 -5.50 -3.29 0.60
CA ILE A 54 -6.35 -3.57 -0.57
C ILE A 54 -6.91 -5.00 -0.52
N ILE A 55 -6.09 -5.97 -0.14
CA ILE A 55 -6.50 -7.37 -0.08
C ILE A 55 -7.57 -7.56 1.01
N VAL A 56 -7.38 -6.96 2.18
CA VAL A 56 -8.36 -7.03 3.28
C VAL A 56 -9.67 -6.35 2.85
N ASP A 57 -9.58 -5.18 2.21
CA ASP A 57 -10.76 -4.47 1.73
C ASP A 57 -11.53 -5.28 0.69
N ALA A 58 -10.81 -5.99 -0.19
CA ALA A 58 -11.42 -6.87 -1.18
C ALA A 58 -12.20 -8.02 -0.52
N LYS A 59 -11.66 -8.59 0.56
CA LYS A 59 -12.36 -9.61 1.34
C LYS A 59 -13.63 -9.05 1.97
N LEU A 60 -13.53 -7.90 2.62
CA LEU A 60 -14.67 -7.27 3.31
C LEU A 60 -15.75 -6.83 2.33
N ALA A 61 -15.37 -6.49 1.11
CA ALA A 61 -16.29 -6.13 0.04
C ALA A 61 -16.87 -7.34 -0.71
N GLY A 62 -16.47 -8.56 -0.35
CA GLY A 62 -16.95 -9.79 -0.99
C GLY A 62 -16.33 -10.09 -2.34
N VAL A 63 -15.26 -9.37 -2.74
CA VAL A 63 -14.58 -9.58 -4.02
C VAL A 63 -13.76 -10.86 -3.99
N VAL A 64 -13.13 -11.19 -2.86
CA VAL A 64 -12.42 -12.45 -2.66
C VAL A 64 -13.06 -13.23 -1.52
N THR A 65 -13.04 -14.56 -1.62
CA THR A 65 -13.66 -15.44 -0.63
C THR A 65 -12.78 -15.59 0.61
N PHE A 66 -11.48 -15.82 0.40
CA PHE A 66 -10.50 -15.97 1.47
C PHE A 66 -9.22 -15.22 1.17
N VAL A 67 -8.66 -14.58 2.18
CA VAL A 67 -7.38 -13.87 2.11
C VAL A 67 -6.21 -14.86 2.25
N LYS A 68 -6.37 -15.92 3.02
CA LYS A 68 -5.29 -16.87 3.32
C LYS A 68 -4.55 -17.40 2.08
N PRO A 69 -5.23 -17.88 1.02
CA PRO A 69 -4.54 -18.35 -0.17
C PRO A 69 -3.73 -17.26 -0.87
N ILE A 70 -4.21 -16.01 -0.82
CA ILE A 70 -3.52 -14.86 -1.42
C ILE A 70 -2.24 -14.56 -0.63
N LEU A 71 -2.32 -14.59 0.71
CA LEU A 71 -1.15 -14.39 1.57
C LEU A 71 -0.10 -15.48 1.33
N ASP A 72 -0.52 -16.72 1.14
CA ASP A 72 0.40 -17.82 0.86
C ASP A 72 1.16 -17.58 -0.44
N LYS A 73 0.50 -17.08 -1.46
CA LYS A 73 1.15 -16.72 -2.73
C LYS A 73 2.13 -15.55 -2.55
N ILE A 74 1.75 -14.54 -1.78
CA ILE A 74 2.62 -13.39 -1.51
C ILE A 74 3.86 -13.82 -0.72
N LYS A 75 3.71 -14.72 0.26
CA LYS A 75 4.82 -15.24 1.04
C LYS A 75 5.83 -16.03 0.21
N ALA A 76 5.39 -16.56 -0.93
CA ALA A 76 6.28 -17.24 -1.87
C ALA A 76 7.16 -16.28 -2.67
N THR A 77 6.91 -14.99 -2.58
CA THR A 77 7.72 -13.93 -3.20
C THR A 77 8.66 -13.32 -2.17
N ASN A 78 9.41 -12.28 -2.54
CA ASN A 78 10.26 -11.54 -1.58
C ASN A 78 9.48 -10.51 -0.74
N PHE A 79 8.18 -10.44 -0.88
CA PHE A 79 7.37 -9.57 -0.02
C PHE A 79 7.31 -10.20 1.39
N ARG A 80 7.79 -9.48 2.39
CA ARG A 80 7.91 -10.03 3.75
C ARG A 80 6.63 -9.86 4.55
N ILE A 81 6.11 -10.99 5.03
CA ILE A 81 4.97 -11.03 5.95
C ILE A 81 5.38 -11.90 7.13
N THR A 82 5.48 -11.30 8.32
CA THR A 82 5.79 -12.06 9.54
C THR A 82 4.56 -12.84 9.99
N GLU A 83 4.76 -13.90 10.80
CA GLU A 83 3.64 -14.66 11.37
C GLU A 83 2.68 -13.77 12.14
N LYS A 84 3.23 -12.86 12.94
CA LYS A 84 2.42 -11.92 13.73
C LYS A 84 1.56 -11.03 12.84
N LEU A 85 2.14 -10.52 11.77
CA LEU A 85 1.41 -9.69 10.80
C LEU A 85 0.35 -10.51 10.09
N GLU A 86 0.67 -11.74 9.67
CA GLU A 86 -0.29 -12.63 9.02
C GLU A 86 -1.51 -12.88 9.91
N LEU A 87 -1.30 -13.15 11.19
CA LEU A 87 -2.40 -13.36 12.13
C LEU A 87 -3.28 -12.12 12.25
N LEU A 88 -2.69 -10.94 12.30
CA LEU A 88 -3.44 -9.69 12.34
C LEU A 88 -4.27 -9.47 11.06
N ILE A 89 -3.69 -9.77 9.91
CA ILE A 89 -4.37 -9.64 8.62
C ILE A 89 -5.57 -10.57 8.56
N LEU A 90 -5.38 -11.84 8.89
CA LEU A 90 -6.44 -12.84 8.88
C LEU A 90 -7.56 -12.46 9.84
N LYS A 91 -7.21 -11.96 11.02
CA LYS A 91 -8.20 -11.52 12.00
C LYS A 91 -9.03 -10.35 11.45
N ARG A 92 -8.39 -9.36 10.83
CA ARG A 92 -9.11 -8.23 10.23
C ARG A 92 -10.01 -8.64 9.08
N ALA A 93 -9.60 -9.68 8.35
CA ALA A 93 -10.39 -10.24 7.25
C ALA A 93 -11.50 -11.18 7.71
N GLY A 94 -11.59 -11.46 9.00
CA GLY A 94 -12.58 -12.38 9.55
C GLY A 94 -12.20 -13.84 9.40
N GLU A 95 -10.93 -14.11 9.28
CA GLU A 95 -10.37 -15.47 9.15
C GLU A 95 -9.47 -15.77 10.35
#